data_e6a0f5bffcb0019c950fe308ec5a2e96
#
_entry.id   e6a0f5bffcb0019c950fe308ec5a2e96
#
_cell.length_a   1.000
_cell.length_b   1.000
_cell.length_c   1.000
_cell.angle_alpha   90.00
_cell.angle_beta   90.00
_cell.angle_gamma   90.00
#
_symmetry.space_group_name_H-M   'P 1'
#
loop_
_entity.id
_entity.type
_entity.pdbx_description
1 polymer ?
#
loop_
_entity_poly.entity_id
_entity_poly.type
_entity_poly.pdbx_seq_one_letter_code
_entity_poly.pdbx_strand_id
1 'polypeptide(L)'
;MAKGTVNKVILVGNLGSDPEIKTTPTGQQVANFSLATSESWTDKATGEKQEKTEWHRLVLWRKLAEIAGQYLNKGAKIYVEGKLETRSWEDKEGQKRYTTEVVVNQLEMF
;
A
#
# COMPACT_ATOMS: atom_id res chain seq x y z
N MET A 1 21.46 -3.84 -14.87
CA MET A 1 20.97 -3.76 -16.25
C MET A 1 19.51 -4.16 -16.34
N ALA A 2 18.74 -3.37 -17.06
CA ALA A 2 17.31 -3.66 -17.25
C ALA A 2 17.13 -4.85 -18.18
N LYS A 3 16.11 -5.67 -17.91
CA LYS A 3 15.79 -6.85 -18.72
C LYS A 3 14.57 -6.63 -19.62
N GLY A 4 14.28 -5.35 -19.95
CA GLY A 4 13.13 -5.03 -20.80
C GLY A 4 11.79 -5.16 -20.12
N THR A 5 11.75 -5.10 -18.78
CA THR A 5 10.52 -5.19 -18.03
C THR A 5 10.32 -3.96 -17.17
N VAL A 6 9.05 -3.69 -16.80
CA VAL A 6 8.69 -2.58 -15.92
C VAL A 6 7.82 -3.12 -14.81
N ASN A 7 8.10 -2.68 -13.59
CA ASN A 7 7.26 -2.97 -12.44
C ASN A 7 7.10 -1.68 -11.66
N LYS A 8 6.03 -0.95 -11.94
CA LYS A 8 5.78 0.35 -11.35
C LYS A 8 4.31 0.51 -10.99
N VAL A 9 4.07 0.99 -9.77
CA VAL A 9 2.73 1.26 -9.27
C VAL A 9 2.67 2.74 -8.88
N ILE A 10 1.62 3.41 -9.28
CA ILE A 10 1.35 4.80 -8.90
C ILE A 10 -0.06 4.85 -8.32
N LEU A 11 -0.18 5.35 -7.09
CA LEU A 11 -1.47 5.44 -6.42
C LEU A 11 -1.63 6.79 -5.74
N VAL A 12 -2.86 7.31 -5.77
CA VAL A 12 -3.28 8.42 -4.92
C VAL A 12 -4.52 7.93 -4.18
N GLY A 13 -4.48 7.96 -2.87
CA GLY A 13 -5.60 7.46 -2.08
C GLY A 13 -5.49 7.85 -0.63
N ASN A 14 -6.35 7.27 0.19
CA ASN A 14 -6.44 7.59 1.60
C ASN A 14 -6.09 6.40 2.47
N LEU A 15 -5.37 6.65 3.56
CA LEU A 15 -5.02 5.58 4.50
C LEU A 15 -6.28 4.99 5.14
N GLY A 16 -6.35 3.67 5.16
CA GLY A 16 -7.46 2.97 5.83
C GLY A 16 -7.24 2.77 7.32
N SER A 17 -5.99 2.96 7.77
CA SER A 17 -5.63 2.79 9.17
C SER A 17 -4.38 3.61 9.46
N ASP A 18 -4.07 3.80 10.73
CA ASP A 18 -2.80 4.40 11.12
C ASP A 18 -1.67 3.47 10.71
N PRO A 19 -0.50 4.03 10.29
CA PRO A 19 0.62 3.18 9.94
C PRO A 19 1.09 2.33 11.12
N GLU A 20 1.32 1.05 10.87
CA GLU A 20 1.89 0.16 11.86
C GLU A 20 3.40 0.15 11.66
N ILE A 21 4.14 0.61 12.67
CA ILE A 21 5.59 0.73 12.60
C ILE A 21 6.22 -0.41 13.38
N LYS A 22 7.12 -1.13 12.73
CA LYS A 22 7.87 -2.23 13.34
C LYS A 22 9.35 -2.03 13.11
N THR A 23 10.16 -2.63 13.99
CA THR A 23 11.60 -2.65 13.83
C THR A 23 12.03 -4.08 13.57
N THR A 24 12.78 -4.28 12.50
CA THR A 24 13.29 -5.62 12.15
C THR A 24 14.42 -6.02 13.09
N PRO A 25 14.77 -7.32 13.13
CA PRO A 25 15.92 -7.77 13.96
C PRO A 25 17.23 -7.07 13.62
N THR A 26 17.39 -6.57 12.40
CA THR A 26 18.59 -5.83 12.01
C THR A 26 18.51 -4.34 12.36
N GLY A 27 17.43 -3.89 13.01
CA GLY A 27 17.27 -2.52 13.45
C GLY A 27 16.64 -1.58 12.43
N GLN A 28 16.12 -2.08 11.34
CA GLN A 28 15.48 -1.24 10.32
C GLN A 28 14.01 -1.05 10.61
N GLN A 29 13.52 0.16 10.38
CA GLN A 29 12.11 0.45 10.54
C GLN A 29 11.33 0.11 9.27
N VAL A 30 10.12 -0.44 9.46
CA VAL A 30 9.21 -0.73 8.37
C VAL A 30 7.81 -0.28 8.79
N ALA A 31 7.10 0.36 7.86
CA ALA A 31 5.72 0.77 8.07
C ALA A 31 4.81 0.00 7.13
N ASN A 32 3.68 -0.44 7.65
CA ASN A 32 2.65 -1.14 6.89
C ASN A 32 1.31 -0.46 7.10
N PHE A 33 0.58 -0.25 6.03
CA PHE A 33 -0.80 0.21 6.10
C PHE A 33 -1.52 -0.05 4.79
N SER A 34 -2.85 0.06 4.82
CA SER A 34 -3.66 -0.08 3.62
C SER A 34 -4.01 1.28 3.05
N LEU A 35 -4.01 1.38 1.72
CA LEU A 35 -4.39 2.60 1.02
C LEU A 35 -5.62 2.30 0.18
N ALA A 36 -6.65 3.14 0.29
CA ALA A 36 -7.89 2.99 -0.45
C ALA A 36 -7.88 3.86 -1.69
N THR A 37 -8.19 3.27 -2.83
CA THR A 37 -8.50 4.01 -4.05
C THR A 37 -9.94 3.69 -4.40
N SER A 38 -10.72 4.71 -4.71
CA SER A 38 -12.16 4.55 -4.95
C SER A 38 -12.57 5.09 -6.31
N GLU A 39 -13.49 4.38 -6.93
CA GLU A 39 -14.11 4.80 -8.17
C GLU A 39 -15.61 4.91 -7.94
N SER A 40 -16.24 5.89 -8.59
CA SER A 40 -17.69 5.97 -8.58
C SER A 40 -18.19 6.21 -9.99
N TRP A 41 -19.34 5.62 -10.30
CA TRP A 41 -19.96 5.76 -11.62
C TRP A 41 -21.46 5.60 -11.48
N THR A 42 -22.18 5.97 -12.52
CA THR A 42 -23.63 5.79 -12.56
C THR A 42 -23.96 4.61 -13.46
N ASP A 43 -24.73 3.66 -12.96
CA ASP A 43 -25.21 2.52 -13.73
C ASP A 43 -26.22 3.04 -14.76
N LYS A 44 -25.93 2.82 -16.03
CA LYS A 44 -26.80 3.31 -17.12
C LYS A 44 -28.16 2.61 -17.15
N ALA A 45 -28.22 1.37 -16.69
CA ALA A 45 -29.46 0.59 -16.71
C ALA A 45 -30.42 1.00 -15.60
N THR A 46 -29.90 1.29 -14.39
CA THR A 46 -30.74 1.59 -13.22
C THR A 46 -30.70 3.05 -12.81
N GLY A 47 -29.74 3.82 -13.29
CA GLY A 47 -29.52 5.20 -12.88
C GLY A 47 -28.95 5.33 -11.49
N GLU A 48 -28.59 4.22 -10.84
CA GLU A 48 -28.03 4.23 -9.50
C GLU A 48 -26.55 4.53 -9.51
N LYS A 49 -26.12 5.25 -8.47
CA LYS A 49 -24.70 5.55 -8.27
C LYS A 49 -24.03 4.34 -7.66
N GLN A 50 -22.93 3.92 -8.29
CA GLN A 50 -22.14 2.77 -7.83
C GLN A 50 -20.78 3.27 -7.33
N GLU A 51 -20.24 2.58 -6.36
CA GLU A 51 -18.92 2.90 -5.81
C GLU A 51 -18.15 1.61 -5.58
N LYS A 52 -16.86 1.63 -5.89
CA LYS A 52 -15.97 0.50 -5.66
C LYS A 52 -14.68 1.01 -5.05
N THR A 53 -14.26 0.38 -3.96
CA THR A 53 -13.02 0.70 -3.30
C THR A 53 -12.05 -0.46 -3.43
N GLU A 54 -10.83 -0.14 -3.86
CA GLU A 54 -9.76 -1.10 -3.94
C GLU A 54 -8.77 -0.81 -2.82
N TRP A 55 -8.38 -1.85 -2.08
CA TRP A 55 -7.46 -1.72 -0.94
C TRP A 55 -6.10 -2.22 -1.34
N HIS A 56 -5.08 -1.38 -1.17
CA HIS A 56 -3.70 -1.71 -1.53
C HIS A 56 -2.87 -1.80 -0.26
N ARG A 57 -2.10 -2.87 -0.13
CA ARG A 57 -1.19 -3.03 0.99
C ARG A 57 0.13 -2.37 0.66
N LEU A 58 0.54 -1.39 1.46
CA LEU A 58 1.76 -0.63 1.24
C LEU A 58 2.80 -0.98 2.30
N VAL A 59 4.05 -1.04 1.87
CA VAL A 59 5.20 -1.27 2.74
C VAL A 59 6.20 -0.16 2.49
N LEU A 60 6.61 0.52 3.57
CA LEU A 60 7.57 1.61 3.52
C LEU A 60 8.75 1.24 4.43
N TRP A 61 9.96 1.46 3.94
CA TRP A 61 11.18 1.09 4.66
C TRP A 61 11.98 2.31 5.09
N ARG A 62 12.66 2.21 6.23
CA ARG A 62 13.67 3.18 6.70
C ARG A 62 13.11 4.59 6.78
N LYS A 63 13.68 5.52 6.02
CA LYS A 63 13.29 6.94 6.08
C LYS A 63 11.81 7.15 5.79
N LEU A 64 11.27 6.44 4.79
CA LEU A 64 9.85 6.55 4.47
C LEU A 64 8.96 6.01 5.60
N ALA A 65 9.42 4.98 6.31
CA ALA A 65 8.70 4.45 7.45
C ALA A 65 8.66 5.48 8.58
N GLU A 66 9.78 6.17 8.84
CA GLU A 66 9.83 7.25 9.83
C GLU A 66 8.86 8.37 9.49
N ILE A 67 8.86 8.80 8.23
CA ILE A 67 7.97 9.86 7.77
C ILE A 67 6.50 9.45 7.96
N ALA A 68 6.18 8.22 7.60
CA ALA A 68 4.81 7.71 7.77
C ALA A 68 4.40 7.73 9.24
N GLY A 69 5.29 7.28 10.12
CA GLY A 69 5.00 7.25 11.55
C GLY A 69 4.82 8.62 12.16
N GLN A 70 5.53 9.63 11.65
CA GLN A 70 5.45 10.98 12.18
C GLN A 70 4.27 11.78 11.65
N TYR A 71 3.91 11.60 10.39
CA TYR A 71 3.00 12.52 9.72
C TYR A 71 1.70 11.92 9.21
N LEU A 72 1.61 10.59 9.08
CA LEU A 72 0.43 9.96 8.48
C LEU A 72 -0.48 9.37 9.53
N ASN A 73 -1.79 9.53 9.30
CA ASN A 73 -2.85 8.98 10.14
C ASN A 73 -3.94 8.42 9.24
N LYS A 74 -4.79 7.59 9.82
CA LYS A 74 -5.98 7.09 9.13
C LYS A 74 -6.73 8.25 8.46
N GLY A 75 -7.05 8.06 7.19
CA GLY A 75 -7.78 9.07 6.41
C GLY A 75 -6.91 10.05 5.65
N ALA A 76 -5.61 10.12 5.95
CA ALA A 76 -4.72 11.02 5.24
C ALA A 76 -4.63 10.66 3.76
N LYS A 77 -4.56 11.66 2.92
CA LYS A 77 -4.42 11.48 1.47
C LYS A 77 -2.96 11.58 1.06
N ILE A 78 -2.50 10.61 0.29
CA ILE A 78 -1.10 10.58 -0.15
C ILE A 78 -1.00 10.13 -1.60
N TYR A 79 0.12 10.49 -2.21
CA TYR A 79 0.56 10.00 -3.50
C TYR A 79 1.76 9.10 -3.26
N VAL A 80 1.77 7.91 -3.85
CA VAL A 80 2.92 7.00 -3.74
C VAL A 80 3.30 6.43 -5.09
N GLU A 81 4.59 6.16 -5.24
CA GLU A 81 5.12 5.35 -6.32
C GLU A 81 5.87 4.20 -5.70
N GLY A 82 5.83 3.06 -6.36
CA GLY A 82 6.54 1.89 -5.89
C GLY A 82 6.50 0.76 -6.90
N LYS A 83 6.72 -0.44 -6.40
CA LYS A 83 6.69 -1.65 -7.21
C LYS A 83 5.89 -2.73 -6.51
N LEU A 84 5.36 -3.66 -7.28
CA LEU A 84 4.70 -4.85 -6.71
C LEU A 84 5.77 -5.85 -6.28
N GLU A 85 5.57 -6.43 -5.12
CA GLU A 85 6.43 -7.48 -4.61
C GLU A 85 5.57 -8.52 -3.90
N THR A 86 5.80 -9.79 -4.20
CA THR A 86 5.08 -10.89 -3.58
C THR A 86 6.03 -11.65 -2.67
N ARG A 87 5.63 -11.80 -1.43
CA ARG A 87 6.39 -12.63 -0.48
C ARG A 87 5.58 -13.85 -0.09
N SER A 88 6.27 -14.92 0.25
CA SER A 88 5.62 -16.13 0.75
C SER A 88 5.83 -16.23 2.26
N TRP A 89 4.87 -16.87 2.92
CA TRP A 89 4.93 -17.11 4.34
C TRP A 89 4.12 -18.36 4.66
N GLU A 90 4.35 -18.94 5.84
CA GLU A 90 3.66 -20.14 6.26
C GLU A 90 2.65 -19.79 7.33
N ASP A 91 1.42 -20.31 7.19
CA ASP A 91 0.41 -20.07 8.20
C ASP A 91 0.53 -21.10 9.33
N LYS A 92 -0.37 -21.01 10.31
CA LYS A 92 -0.35 -21.88 11.49
C LYS A 92 -0.52 -23.36 11.16
N GLU A 93 -1.11 -23.66 10.01
CA GLU A 93 -1.35 -25.03 9.57
C GLU A 93 -0.24 -25.55 8.67
N GLY A 94 0.84 -24.78 8.51
CA GLY A 94 1.96 -25.18 7.67
C GLY A 94 1.74 -24.98 6.18
N GLN A 95 0.65 -24.30 5.79
CA GLN A 95 0.37 -24.04 4.39
C GLN A 95 1.08 -22.80 3.91
N LYS A 96 1.61 -22.87 2.71
CA LYS A 96 2.31 -21.74 2.09
C LYS A 96 1.30 -20.72 1.59
N ARG A 97 1.50 -19.49 1.99
CA ARG A 97 0.65 -18.36 1.59
C ARG A 97 1.49 -17.31 0.89
N TYR A 98 0.82 -16.48 0.10
CA TYR A 98 1.47 -15.41 -0.65
C TYR A 98 0.77 -14.08 -0.36
N THR A 99 1.55 -13.02 -0.23
CA THR A 99 1.02 -11.69 -0.05
C THR A 99 1.70 -10.77 -1.05
N THR A 100 0.90 -10.06 -1.84
CA THR A 100 1.41 -9.09 -2.80
C THR A 100 1.23 -7.69 -2.21
N GLU A 101 2.32 -6.94 -2.21
CA GLU A 101 2.39 -5.61 -1.60
C GLU A 101 2.99 -4.62 -2.57
N VAL A 102 2.73 -3.33 -2.31
CA VAL A 102 3.41 -2.24 -3.01
C VAL A 102 4.54 -1.78 -2.11
N VAL A 103 5.77 -1.95 -2.55
CA VAL A 103 6.94 -1.44 -1.84
C VAL A 103 7.17 -0.02 -2.34
N VAL A 104 6.93 0.95 -1.48
CA VAL A 104 6.93 2.37 -1.84
C VAL A 104 8.34 2.91 -1.90
N ASN A 105 8.67 3.64 -2.97
CA ASN A 105 9.96 4.30 -3.09
C ASN A 105 9.84 5.83 -3.17
N GLN A 106 8.64 6.36 -3.32
CA GLN A 106 8.41 7.79 -3.35
C GLN A 106 7.06 8.11 -2.71
N LEU A 107 7.05 9.10 -1.84
CA LEU A 107 5.86 9.50 -1.08
C LEU A 107 5.69 11.01 -1.12
N GLU A 108 4.48 11.46 -1.46
CA GLU A 108 4.10 12.87 -1.36
C GLU A 108 2.85 12.96 -0.51
N MET A 109 2.85 13.90 0.42
CA MET A 109 1.71 14.13 1.30
C MET A 109 0.90 15.33 0.79
N PHE A 110 -0.40 15.21 0.88
CA PHE A 110 -1.29 16.32 0.51
C PHE A 110 -1.61 17.19 1.71
#